data_009b7897a7b9ea0b04b61166527a3ae8
#
_entry.id   009b7897a7b9ea0b04b61166527a3ae8
#
_cell.length_a   1.000
_cell.length_b   1.000
_cell.length_c   1.000
_cell.angle_alpha   90.00
_cell.angle_beta   90.00
_cell.angle_gamma   90.00
#
_symmetry.space_group_name_H-M   'P 1'
#
loop_
_entity.id
_entity.type
_entity.pdbx_description
1 polymer ?
#
loop_
_entity_poly.entity_id
_entity_poly.type
_entity_poly.pdbx_seq_one_letter_code
_entity_poly.pdbx_strand_id
1 'polypeptide(L)'
;LHELNVDKVFSTIQRADYLILYYIKVAQETHPGEKLYLADLAAAIGVRVTELSKGIEKLQDSGFVTWKTDREAGRTYVELSSKAVELMAEEQALLQRCYRRMRAELGDEELRRAAATMQRATAILKEEREKEFPAGQ
;
A
#
# COMPACT_ATOMS: atom_id res chain seq x y z
N LEU A 1 -12.43 -23.94 12.20
CA LEU A 1 -11.90 -22.62 11.83
C LEU A 1 -10.57 -22.83 11.17
N HIS A 2 -10.58 -22.94 9.85
CA HIS A 2 -9.38 -22.67 9.12
C HIS A 2 -9.05 -21.21 9.43
N GLU A 3 -8.06 -20.99 10.26
CA GLU A 3 -7.40 -19.71 10.31
C GLU A 3 -7.11 -19.36 8.87
N LEU A 4 -7.83 -18.38 8.34
CA LEU A 4 -7.40 -17.67 7.15
C LEU A 4 -5.98 -17.26 7.49
N ASN A 5 -5.03 -17.99 6.96
CA ASN A 5 -3.63 -17.65 7.14
C ASN A 5 -3.41 -16.38 6.31
N VAL A 6 -3.90 -15.28 6.87
CA VAL A 6 -3.76 -13.93 6.33
C VAL A 6 -2.27 -13.69 6.04
N ASP A 7 -1.40 -14.29 6.85
CA ASP A 7 0.04 -14.29 6.63
C ASP A 7 0.44 -14.96 5.31
N LYS A 8 -0.30 -15.95 4.84
CA LYS A 8 0.01 -16.64 3.56
C LYS A 8 -0.43 -15.85 2.34
N VAL A 9 -1.51 -15.07 2.45
CA VAL A 9 -1.95 -14.17 1.38
C VAL A 9 -1.03 -12.93 1.30
N PHE A 10 -0.49 -12.51 2.45
CA PHE A 10 0.43 -11.37 2.54
C PHE A 10 1.92 -11.78 2.61
N SER A 11 2.25 -13.07 2.65
CA SER A 11 3.63 -13.55 2.83
C SER A 11 4.51 -13.40 1.59
N THR A 12 3.93 -13.10 0.44
CA THR A 12 4.71 -12.91 -0.79
C THR A 12 5.30 -11.50 -0.85
N ILE A 13 4.66 -10.54 -0.17
CA ILE A 13 5.11 -9.13 -0.11
C ILE A 13 4.98 -8.66 1.33
N GLN A 14 6.08 -8.19 1.92
CA GLN A 14 6.04 -7.58 3.24
C GLN A 14 5.14 -6.33 3.22
N ARG A 15 4.48 -6.07 4.32
CA ARG A 15 3.50 -4.99 4.45
C ARG A 15 4.04 -3.61 4.04
N ALA A 16 5.30 -3.34 4.36
CA ALA A 16 5.98 -2.10 3.97
C ALA A 16 6.20 -2.02 2.45
N ASP A 17 6.54 -3.14 1.82
CA ASP A 17 6.76 -3.21 0.38
C ASP A 17 5.44 -3.05 -0.39
N TYR A 18 4.36 -3.62 0.13
CA TYR A 18 3.03 -3.43 -0.44
C TYR A 18 2.58 -1.97 -0.41
N LEU A 19 2.89 -1.26 0.66
CA LEU A 19 2.59 0.16 0.78
C LEU A 19 3.29 0.99 -0.31
N ILE A 20 4.56 0.67 -0.60
CA ILE A 20 5.31 1.31 -1.68
C ILE A 20 4.61 1.07 -3.04
N LEU A 21 4.27 -0.18 -3.34
CA LEU A 21 3.57 -0.53 -4.57
C LEU A 21 2.22 0.19 -4.70
N TYR A 22 1.48 0.26 -3.62
CA TYR A 22 0.19 0.95 -3.58
C TYR A 22 0.32 2.45 -3.89
N TYR A 23 1.29 3.12 -3.28
CA TYR A 23 1.53 4.54 -3.55
C TYR A 23 1.94 4.81 -5.01
N ILE A 24 2.77 3.95 -5.57
CA ILE A 24 3.15 4.03 -6.99
C ILE A 24 1.92 3.86 -7.88
N LYS A 25 1.10 2.85 -7.58
CA LYS A 25 -0.14 2.58 -8.31
C LYS A 25 -1.08 3.79 -8.30
N VAL A 26 -1.35 4.34 -7.13
CA VAL A 26 -2.22 5.51 -6.96
C VAL A 26 -1.68 6.71 -7.75
N ALA A 27 -0.38 6.97 -7.68
CA ALA A 27 0.25 8.06 -8.43
C ALA A 27 0.11 7.87 -9.95
N GLN A 28 0.31 6.66 -10.46
CA GLN A 28 0.16 6.37 -11.89
C GLN A 28 -1.29 6.49 -12.37
N GLU A 29 -2.25 6.14 -11.54
CA GLU A 29 -3.68 6.28 -11.85
C GLU A 29 -4.16 7.73 -11.77
N THR A 30 -3.65 8.49 -10.79
CA THR A 30 -4.05 9.88 -10.54
C THR A 30 -3.38 10.85 -11.52
N HIS A 31 -2.14 10.58 -11.88
CA HIS A 31 -1.33 11.40 -12.77
C HIS A 31 -0.75 10.56 -13.92
N PRO A 32 -1.60 10.09 -14.86
CA PRO A 32 -1.13 9.25 -15.98
C PRO A 32 -0.06 9.94 -16.81
N GLY A 33 1.03 9.22 -17.09
CA GLY A 33 2.12 9.72 -17.92
C GLY A 33 3.14 10.60 -17.18
N GLU A 34 2.88 10.99 -15.94
CA GLU A 34 3.84 11.71 -15.12
C GLU A 34 4.84 10.77 -14.46
N LYS A 35 6.09 11.20 -14.37
CA LYS A 35 7.15 10.46 -13.69
C LYS A 35 7.02 10.62 -12.18
N LEU A 36 7.03 9.52 -11.45
CA LEU A 36 7.05 9.54 -10.00
C LEU A 36 8.49 9.49 -9.49
N TYR A 37 9.00 10.63 -9.08
CA TYR A 37 10.36 10.72 -8.57
C TYR A 37 10.49 10.13 -7.16
N LEU A 38 11.64 9.53 -6.91
CA LEU A 38 11.91 8.85 -5.64
C LEU A 38 11.74 9.76 -4.42
N ALA A 39 12.20 11.00 -4.52
CA ALA A 39 12.09 11.98 -3.43
C ALA A 39 10.62 12.31 -3.10
N ASP A 40 9.77 12.43 -4.13
CA ASP A 40 8.35 12.72 -3.96
C ASP A 40 7.61 11.53 -3.34
N LEU A 41 7.96 10.32 -3.76
CA LEU A 41 7.42 9.09 -3.19
C LEU A 41 7.81 8.95 -1.71
N ALA A 42 9.07 9.21 -1.37
CA ALA A 42 9.55 9.18 0.01
C ALA A 42 8.79 10.18 0.90
N ALA A 43 8.58 11.40 0.39
CA ALA A 43 7.80 12.42 1.09
C ALA A 43 6.35 12.00 1.29
N ALA A 44 5.72 11.40 0.27
CA ALA A 44 4.33 10.94 0.35
C ALA A 44 4.14 9.82 1.37
N ILE A 45 5.08 8.88 1.44
CA ILE A 45 5.04 7.76 2.39
C ILE A 45 5.45 8.20 3.80
N GLY A 46 6.26 9.26 3.91
CA GLY A 46 6.76 9.76 5.18
C GLY A 46 8.02 9.02 5.67
N VAL A 47 8.87 8.57 4.74
CA VAL A 47 10.13 7.89 5.04
C VAL A 47 11.30 8.64 4.43
N ARG A 48 12.50 8.31 4.88
CA ARG A 48 13.71 8.86 4.27
C ARG A 48 13.97 8.22 2.90
N VAL A 49 14.58 8.98 2.00
CA VAL A 49 14.95 8.49 0.67
C VAL A 49 15.83 7.23 0.76
N THR A 50 16.73 7.18 1.74
CA THR A 50 17.62 6.02 1.97
C THR A 50 16.86 4.76 2.36
N GLU A 51 15.81 4.88 3.18
CA GLU A 51 14.94 3.76 3.55
C GLU A 51 14.10 3.30 2.36
N LEU A 52 13.53 4.26 1.64
CA LEU A 52 12.75 3.97 0.44
C LEU A 52 13.60 3.27 -0.62
N SER A 53 14.83 3.73 -0.84
CA SER A 53 15.75 3.14 -1.82
C SER A 53 15.99 1.66 -1.57
N LYS A 54 16.14 1.25 -0.32
CA LYS A 54 16.30 -0.17 0.06
C LYS A 54 15.06 -0.99 -0.30
N GLY A 55 13.87 -0.47 -0.03
CA GLY A 55 12.61 -1.11 -0.39
C GLY A 55 12.43 -1.21 -1.90
N ILE A 56 12.78 -0.17 -2.63
CA ILE A 56 12.71 -0.14 -4.10
C ILE A 56 13.70 -1.16 -4.72
N GLU A 57 14.93 -1.24 -4.23
CA GLU A 57 15.91 -2.24 -4.69
C GLU A 57 15.36 -3.65 -4.51
N LYS A 58 14.81 -3.96 -3.36
CA LYS A 58 14.20 -5.25 -3.06
C LYS A 58 13.02 -5.56 -4.00
N LEU A 59 12.16 -4.59 -4.25
CA LEU A 59 11.04 -4.73 -5.16
C LEU A 59 11.49 -4.86 -6.62
N GLN A 60 12.56 -4.19 -7.01
CA GLN A 60 13.17 -4.34 -8.32
C GLN A 60 13.77 -5.73 -8.50
N ASP A 61 14.49 -6.23 -7.51
CA ASP A 61 15.06 -7.58 -7.51
C ASP A 61 13.97 -8.66 -7.64
N SER A 62 12.81 -8.40 -7.05
CA SER A 62 11.63 -9.27 -7.15
C SER A 62 10.83 -9.08 -8.44
N GLY A 63 11.20 -8.10 -9.27
CA GLY A 63 10.57 -7.84 -10.55
C GLY A 63 9.26 -7.05 -10.50
N PHE A 64 8.98 -6.33 -9.40
CA PHE A 64 7.74 -5.57 -9.23
C PHE A 64 7.86 -4.10 -9.61
N VAL A 65 9.04 -3.53 -9.56
CA VAL A 65 9.30 -2.12 -9.80
C VAL A 65 10.47 -1.97 -10.76
N THR A 66 10.40 -0.97 -11.64
CA THR A 66 11.51 -0.55 -12.49
C THR A 66 12.01 0.80 -11.98
N TRP A 67 13.29 0.89 -11.73
CA TRP A 67 13.99 2.10 -11.34
C TRP A 67 14.67 2.70 -12.57
N LYS A 68 14.36 3.94 -12.90
CA LYS A 68 14.89 4.63 -14.08
C LYS A 68 15.47 6.00 -13.71
N THR A 69 16.40 6.46 -14.52
CA THR A 69 16.97 7.81 -14.38
C THR A 69 16.42 8.74 -15.43
N ASP A 70 15.89 9.87 -15.01
CA ASP A 70 15.55 10.97 -15.88
C ASP A 70 16.78 11.86 -16.06
N ARG A 71 17.43 11.74 -17.19
CA ARG A 71 18.70 12.43 -17.47
C ARG A 71 18.52 13.95 -17.56
N GLU A 72 17.39 14.42 -18.09
CA GLU A 72 17.12 15.85 -18.24
C GLU A 72 16.90 16.50 -16.87
N ALA A 73 16.14 15.85 -16.00
CA ALA A 73 15.89 16.35 -14.65
C ALA A 73 17.01 15.99 -13.66
N GLY A 74 17.90 15.06 -14.01
CA GLY A 74 18.94 14.55 -13.11
C GLY A 74 18.37 13.83 -11.91
N ARG A 75 17.19 13.19 -12.06
CA ARG A 75 16.44 12.58 -10.96
C ARG A 75 16.07 11.14 -11.29
N THR A 76 15.95 10.32 -10.25
CA THR A 76 15.50 8.93 -10.35
C THR A 76 13.98 8.85 -10.15
N TYR A 77 13.34 8.06 -10.99
CA TYR A 77 11.90 7.79 -10.89
C TYR A 77 11.61 6.29 -10.95
N VAL A 78 10.42 5.92 -10.51
CA VAL A 78 10.01 4.52 -10.39
C VAL A 78 8.69 4.27 -11.10
N GLU A 79 8.55 3.06 -11.63
CA GLU A 79 7.32 2.59 -12.28
C GLU A 79 7.02 1.16 -11.83
N LEU A 80 5.73 0.81 -11.80
CA LEU A 80 5.33 -0.58 -11.61
C LEU A 80 5.68 -1.40 -12.86
N SER A 81 6.14 -2.63 -12.65
CA SER A 81 6.27 -3.60 -13.73
C SER A 81 4.90 -4.16 -14.12
N SER A 82 4.81 -4.79 -15.31
CA SER A 82 3.60 -5.51 -15.71
C SER A 82 3.20 -6.59 -14.71
N LYS A 83 4.19 -7.28 -14.16
CA LYS A 83 3.99 -8.29 -13.10
C LYS A 83 3.30 -7.71 -11.88
N ALA A 84 3.74 -6.54 -11.42
CA ALA A 84 3.13 -5.85 -10.28
C ALA A 84 1.70 -5.41 -10.58
N VAL A 85 1.45 -4.86 -11.76
CA VAL A 85 0.11 -4.43 -12.18
C VAL A 85 -0.85 -5.61 -12.21
N GLU A 86 -0.43 -6.75 -12.78
CA GLU A 86 -1.26 -7.97 -12.81
C GLU A 86 -1.54 -8.52 -11.42
N LEU A 87 -0.52 -8.61 -10.57
CA LEU A 87 -0.68 -9.07 -9.19
C LEU A 87 -1.66 -8.20 -8.40
N MET A 88 -1.51 -6.89 -8.49
CA MET A 88 -2.39 -5.96 -7.77
C MET A 88 -3.82 -6.00 -8.31
N ALA A 89 -4.00 -6.22 -9.61
CA ALA A 89 -5.33 -6.40 -10.21
C ALA A 89 -6.01 -7.69 -9.72
N GLU A 90 -5.27 -8.79 -9.60
CA GLU A 90 -5.77 -10.06 -9.05
C GLU A 90 -6.19 -9.92 -7.59
N GLU A 91 -5.38 -9.25 -6.78
CA GLU A 91 -5.70 -8.98 -5.37
C GLU A 91 -6.94 -8.10 -5.25
N GLN A 92 -7.05 -7.06 -6.05
CA GLN A 92 -8.21 -6.18 -6.06
C GLN A 92 -9.48 -6.95 -6.44
N ALA A 93 -9.41 -7.82 -7.45
CA ALA A 93 -10.53 -8.67 -7.87
C ALA A 93 -10.95 -9.62 -6.75
N LEU A 94 -10.01 -10.20 -6.02
CA LEU A 94 -10.28 -11.06 -4.86
C LEU A 94 -11.00 -10.27 -3.76
N LEU A 95 -10.49 -9.10 -3.41
CA LEU A 95 -11.09 -8.23 -2.38
C LEU A 95 -12.52 -7.82 -2.77
N GLN A 96 -12.76 -7.51 -4.04
CA GLN A 96 -14.09 -7.18 -4.53
C GLN A 96 -15.06 -8.36 -4.41
N ARG A 97 -14.58 -9.58 -4.70
CA ARG A 97 -15.40 -10.80 -4.52
C ARG A 97 -15.73 -11.03 -3.04
N CYS A 98 -14.74 -10.88 -2.17
CA CYS A 98 -14.96 -10.98 -0.71
C CYS A 98 -15.95 -9.94 -0.23
N TYR A 99 -15.82 -8.71 -0.66
CA TYR A 99 -16.72 -7.63 -0.27
C TYR A 99 -18.15 -7.89 -0.73
N ARG A 100 -18.34 -8.32 -1.98
CA ARG A 100 -19.67 -8.67 -2.49
C ARG A 100 -20.32 -9.79 -1.69
N ARG A 101 -19.55 -10.81 -1.33
CA ARG A 101 -20.03 -11.90 -0.50
C ARG A 101 -20.40 -11.45 0.91
N MET A 102 -19.57 -10.61 1.51
CA MET A 102 -19.89 -10.03 2.82
C MET A 102 -21.19 -9.22 2.77
N ARG A 103 -21.39 -8.41 1.73
CA ARG A 103 -22.64 -7.67 1.56
C ARG A 103 -23.84 -8.59 1.40
N ALA A 104 -23.70 -9.65 0.64
CA ALA A 104 -24.78 -10.62 0.41
C ALA A 104 -25.18 -11.38 1.69
N GLU A 105 -24.21 -11.76 2.50
CA GLU A 105 -24.44 -12.57 3.71
C GLU A 105 -24.77 -11.72 4.95
N LEU A 106 -24.11 -10.59 5.12
CA LEU A 106 -24.25 -9.74 6.30
C LEU A 106 -25.24 -8.56 6.11
N GLY A 107 -25.37 -8.07 4.88
CA GLY A 107 -26.14 -6.89 4.57
C GLY A 107 -25.37 -5.58 4.79
N ASP A 108 -25.83 -4.51 4.15
CA ASP A 108 -25.17 -3.21 4.19
C ASP A 108 -25.18 -2.56 5.57
N GLU A 109 -26.26 -2.74 6.34
CA GLU A 109 -26.41 -2.19 7.69
C GLU A 109 -25.34 -2.76 8.65
N GLU A 110 -25.21 -4.09 8.68
CA GLU A 110 -24.26 -4.77 9.56
C GLU A 110 -22.81 -4.44 9.18
N LEU A 111 -22.50 -4.39 7.88
CA LEU A 111 -21.17 -3.97 7.41
C LEU A 111 -20.86 -2.53 7.81
N ARG A 112 -21.82 -1.62 7.72
CA ARG A 112 -21.67 -0.22 8.11
C ARG A 112 -21.37 -0.09 9.60
N ARG A 113 -22.07 -0.84 10.44
CA ARG A 113 -21.83 -0.89 11.88
C ARG A 113 -20.45 -1.44 12.21
N ALA A 114 -20.06 -2.51 11.53
CA ALA A 114 -18.72 -3.12 11.72
C ALA A 114 -17.62 -2.11 11.34
N ALA A 115 -17.75 -1.43 10.21
CA ALA A 115 -16.82 -0.40 9.78
C ALA A 115 -16.73 0.75 10.78
N ALA A 116 -17.87 1.24 11.27
CA ALA A 116 -17.93 2.30 12.28
C ALA A 116 -17.25 1.87 13.58
N THR A 117 -17.47 0.63 14.03
CA THR A 117 -16.83 0.07 15.22
C THR A 117 -15.32 -0.02 15.05
N MET A 118 -14.84 -0.47 13.89
CA MET A 118 -13.42 -0.54 13.58
C MET A 118 -12.76 0.84 13.53
N GLN A 119 -13.44 1.83 12.97
CA GLN A 119 -12.96 3.21 12.96
C GLN A 119 -12.83 3.77 14.37
N ARG A 120 -13.79 3.52 15.25
CA ARG A 120 -13.74 3.92 16.66
C ARG A 120 -12.60 3.21 17.40
N ALA A 121 -12.43 1.92 17.19
CA ALA A 121 -11.32 1.17 17.78
C ALA A 121 -9.96 1.71 17.34
N THR A 122 -9.82 2.01 16.05
CA THR A 122 -8.60 2.60 15.49
C THR A 122 -8.31 3.98 16.08
N ALA A 123 -9.34 4.81 16.26
CA ALA A 123 -9.21 6.12 16.89
C ALA A 123 -8.72 6.01 18.35
N ILE A 124 -9.26 5.05 19.11
CA ILE A 124 -8.82 4.79 20.49
C ILE A 124 -7.35 4.35 20.54
N LEU A 125 -6.96 3.43 19.65
CA LEU A 125 -5.57 2.99 19.55
C LEU A 125 -4.63 4.15 19.23
N LYS A 126 -5.03 5.03 18.32
CA LYS A 126 -4.26 6.21 17.95
C LYS A 126 -4.11 7.17 19.12
N GLU A 127 -5.18 7.45 19.85
CA GLU A 127 -5.17 8.31 21.04
C GLU A 127 -4.24 7.78 22.14
N GLU A 128 -4.33 6.50 22.46
CA GLU A 128 -3.46 5.88 23.48
C GLU A 128 -1.99 5.87 23.03
N ARG A 129 -1.74 5.62 21.75
CA ARG A 129 -0.41 5.66 21.18
C ARG A 129 0.20 7.06 21.20
N GLU A 130 -0.58 8.09 20.95
CA GLU A 130 -0.15 9.50 21.01
C GLU A 130 0.18 9.94 22.46
N LYS A 131 -0.50 9.40 23.45
CA LYS A 131 -0.16 9.65 24.86
C LYS A 131 1.20 9.10 25.24
N GLU A 132 1.57 7.93 24.72
CA GLU A 132 2.83 7.25 25.03
C GLU A 132 3.99 7.76 24.17
N PHE A 133 3.72 8.18 22.95
CA PHE A 133 4.68 8.72 22.00
C PHE A 133 4.19 10.06 21.44
N PRO A 134 4.24 11.15 22.26
CA PRO A 134 3.79 12.46 21.78
C PRO A 134 4.56 12.94 20.56
N ALA A 135 3.85 13.55 19.60
CA ALA A 135 4.47 14.15 18.43
C ALA A 135 5.45 15.26 18.83
N GLY A 136 6.66 15.28 18.29
CA GLY A 136 7.67 16.29 18.53
C GLY A 136 8.72 15.96 19.58
N GLN A 137 8.74 14.73 20.09
CA GLN A 137 9.84 14.23 20.94
C GLN A 137 10.72 13.24 20.21
#